data_cdfa8595e438d413e298a9a6891318d3
#
_entry.id   cdfa8595e438d413e298a9a6891318d3
#
_cell.length_a   1.000
_cell.length_b   1.000
_cell.length_c   1.000
_cell.angle_alpha   90.00
_cell.angle_beta   90.00
_cell.angle_gamma   90.00
#
_symmetry.space_group_name_H-M   'P 1'
#
loop_
_entity.id
_entity.type
_entity.pdbx_description
1 polymer ?
#
loop_
_entity_poly.entity_id
_entity_poly.type
_entity_poly.pdbx_seq_one_letter_code
_entity_poly.pdbx_strand_id
1 'polypeptide(L)'
;MVKIVILALSIFTAMGCPTGIAGGYSYGPGKSVVGCIRHHTIAPKETILDIARSFGLGFNEIQLLYPGMDPWIPDSGRCIDIPTRWILPPTRHHGVVINLPELRLYHFFPKIDMVTTFPIGIGNSGWETPVATGKITDRKVNPVWVVPKSLRQKYGFISVPPGPDNPLGKYWVGLSLDGYGIHGTNIPWGIGRLVSHGCIRLYPEHIALLFQEVCVGTPFEIIYEPVKIGVKDGNIFIEVHPDVYGRIPDMAAHSRRRLKEMGLWSSISHEVVKNALQKQNGIPVRVGCLMKGGDVSITREASNI
;
A
#
# COMPACT_ATOMS: atom_id res chain seq x y z
N MET A 1 -22.90 7.60 -60.65
CA MET A 1 -23.33 6.93 -59.42
C MET A 1 -22.09 6.45 -58.65
N VAL A 2 -21.66 7.22 -57.66
CA VAL A 2 -20.49 6.93 -56.83
C VAL A 2 -20.99 6.22 -55.61
N LYS A 3 -20.54 4.95 -55.38
CA LYS A 3 -20.88 4.19 -54.16
C LYS A 3 -19.86 4.59 -53.07
N ILE A 4 -20.39 5.29 -52.04
CA ILE A 4 -19.67 5.59 -50.82
C ILE A 4 -19.71 4.34 -49.96
N VAL A 5 -18.56 3.71 -49.74
CA VAL A 5 -18.39 2.63 -48.77
C VAL A 5 -18.05 3.28 -47.43
N ILE A 6 -19.00 3.23 -46.50
CA ILE A 6 -18.79 3.66 -45.12
C ILE A 6 -18.11 2.52 -44.40
N LEU A 7 -16.80 2.69 -44.11
CA LEU A 7 -16.01 1.79 -43.28
C LEU A 7 -16.35 2.12 -41.80
N ALA A 8 -17.14 1.27 -41.17
CA ALA A 8 -17.40 1.38 -39.73
C ALA A 8 -16.13 1.01 -38.96
N LEU A 9 -15.45 2.02 -38.46
CA LEU A 9 -14.31 1.87 -37.56
C LEU A 9 -14.84 1.51 -36.16
N SER A 10 -14.85 0.23 -35.82
CA SER A 10 -15.17 -0.24 -34.48
C SER A 10 -14.06 0.19 -33.53
N ILE A 11 -14.28 1.28 -32.79
CA ILE A 11 -13.42 1.69 -31.68
C ILE A 11 -13.63 0.68 -30.55
N PHE A 12 -12.79 -0.34 -30.48
CA PHE A 12 -12.62 -1.17 -29.31
C PHE A 12 -11.99 -0.28 -28.22
N THR A 13 -12.80 0.33 -27.38
CA THR A 13 -12.33 0.93 -26.15
C THR A 13 -11.86 -0.20 -25.23
N ALA A 14 -10.61 -0.58 -25.35
CA ALA A 14 -9.92 -1.32 -24.30
C ALA A 14 -10.06 -0.46 -23.05
N MET A 15 -10.83 -0.93 -22.06
CA MET A 15 -10.84 -0.40 -20.71
C MET A 15 -9.44 -0.64 -20.12
N GLY A 16 -8.49 0.21 -20.50
CA GLY A 16 -7.14 0.20 -19.98
C GLY A 16 -7.19 0.49 -18.48
N CYS A 17 -6.57 -0.36 -17.71
CA CYS A 17 -6.27 -0.08 -16.32
C CYS A 17 -5.54 1.26 -16.25
N PRO A 18 -5.92 2.22 -15.38
CA PRO A 18 -5.25 3.50 -15.31
C PRO A 18 -3.75 3.29 -15.08
N THR A 19 -2.94 3.86 -15.97
CA THR A 19 -1.48 3.79 -15.89
C THR A 19 -1.03 4.65 -14.73
N GLY A 20 -0.85 4.05 -13.55
CA GLY A 20 -0.53 4.81 -12.36
C GLY A 20 0.94 4.78 -12.00
N ILE A 21 1.61 5.92 -12.07
CA ILE A 21 2.60 6.38 -11.09
C ILE A 21 2.17 7.78 -10.59
N ALA A 22 1.27 8.46 -11.30
CA ALA A 22 0.75 9.79 -10.92
C ALA A 22 -0.78 9.88 -10.92
N GLY A 23 -1.52 8.79 -11.15
CA GLY A 23 -2.98 8.78 -11.22
C GLY A 23 -3.58 8.16 -9.95
N GLY A 24 -4.37 8.94 -9.19
CA GLY A 24 -5.17 8.41 -8.09
C GLY A 24 -6.23 7.42 -8.56
N TYR A 25 -6.73 6.61 -7.63
CA TYR A 25 -7.84 5.68 -7.85
C TYR A 25 -9.12 6.28 -7.29
N SER A 26 -10.23 6.18 -8.04
CA SER A 26 -11.54 6.55 -7.51
C SER A 26 -12.06 5.46 -6.56
N TYR A 27 -12.66 5.87 -5.45
CA TYR A 27 -13.31 4.99 -4.47
C TYR A 27 -14.68 5.54 -4.07
N GLY A 28 -15.47 4.78 -3.31
CA GLY A 28 -16.77 5.21 -2.83
C GLY A 28 -17.57 4.08 -2.22
N PRO A 29 -18.85 4.32 -1.88
CA PRO A 29 -19.74 3.27 -1.38
C PRO A 29 -19.79 2.08 -2.32
N GLY A 30 -19.57 0.86 -1.80
CA GLY A 30 -19.54 -0.35 -2.62
C GLY A 30 -18.35 -0.47 -3.59
N LYS A 31 -17.36 0.42 -3.51
CA LYS A 31 -16.17 0.45 -4.36
C LYS A 31 -14.91 0.65 -3.50
N SER A 32 -14.60 -0.33 -2.66
CA SER A 32 -13.42 -0.34 -1.81
C SER A 32 -12.26 -1.16 -2.36
N VAL A 33 -12.40 -1.75 -3.56
CA VAL A 33 -11.30 -2.43 -4.27
C VAL A 33 -10.86 -1.54 -5.42
N VAL A 34 -9.60 -1.13 -5.41
CA VAL A 34 -9.01 -0.21 -6.39
C VAL A 34 -7.90 -0.87 -7.19
N GLY A 35 -7.61 -0.33 -8.37
CA GLY A 35 -6.59 -0.88 -9.26
C GLY A 35 -7.00 -2.17 -9.98
N CYS A 36 -6.03 -2.83 -10.59
CA CYS A 36 -6.19 -4.09 -11.32
C CYS A 36 -4.87 -4.88 -11.32
N ILE A 37 -4.94 -6.16 -11.59
CA ILE A 37 -3.74 -6.97 -11.86
C ILE A 37 -3.24 -6.60 -13.27
N ARG A 38 -1.94 -6.38 -13.38
CA ARG A 38 -1.24 -6.17 -14.65
C ARG A 38 -0.37 -7.37 -14.96
N HIS A 39 0.21 -7.38 -16.16
CA HIS A 39 1.16 -8.40 -16.59
C HIS A 39 2.45 -7.71 -17.05
N HIS A 40 3.58 -8.34 -16.78
CA HIS A 40 4.88 -7.88 -17.20
C HIS A 40 5.73 -9.06 -17.67
N THR A 41 6.41 -8.91 -18.81
CA THR A 41 7.41 -9.89 -19.26
C THR A 41 8.79 -9.41 -18.83
N ILE A 42 9.45 -10.19 -17.98
CA ILE A 42 10.75 -9.87 -17.41
C ILE A 42 11.78 -9.65 -18.52
N ALA A 43 12.38 -8.47 -18.56
CA ALA A 43 13.41 -8.13 -19.53
C ALA A 43 14.80 -8.71 -19.11
N PRO A 44 15.73 -8.89 -20.05
CA PRO A 44 17.10 -9.28 -19.72
C PRO A 44 17.75 -8.30 -18.74
N LYS A 45 18.37 -8.81 -17.67
CA LYS A 45 19.04 -8.04 -16.61
C LYS A 45 18.10 -7.21 -15.71
N GLU A 46 16.80 -7.33 -15.84
CA GLU A 46 15.82 -6.69 -14.98
C GLU A 46 15.72 -7.46 -13.66
N THR A 47 15.70 -6.78 -12.53
CA THR A 47 15.53 -7.37 -11.20
C THR A 47 14.07 -7.24 -10.74
N ILE A 48 13.64 -8.06 -9.77
CA ILE A 48 12.32 -7.91 -9.15
C ILE A 48 12.18 -6.55 -8.45
N LEU A 49 13.28 -5.96 -7.97
CA LEU A 49 13.27 -4.62 -7.37
C LEU A 49 13.01 -3.53 -8.41
N ASP A 50 13.58 -3.65 -9.61
CA ASP A 50 13.35 -2.72 -10.71
C ASP A 50 11.89 -2.80 -11.16
N ILE A 51 11.37 -4.02 -11.34
CA ILE A 51 9.97 -4.27 -11.70
C ILE A 51 9.05 -3.68 -10.63
N ALA A 52 9.25 -4.02 -9.36
CA ALA A 52 8.42 -3.49 -8.27
C ALA A 52 8.38 -1.96 -8.31
N ARG A 53 9.54 -1.29 -8.36
CA ARG A 53 9.65 0.16 -8.39
C ARG A 53 8.97 0.78 -9.61
N SER A 54 9.13 0.19 -10.79
CA SER A 54 8.53 0.71 -12.04
C SER A 54 6.99 0.67 -12.03
N PHE A 55 6.40 -0.26 -11.26
CA PHE A 55 4.95 -0.37 -11.07
C PHE A 55 4.45 0.29 -9.77
N GLY A 56 5.28 1.02 -9.03
CA GLY A 56 4.91 1.66 -7.76
C GLY A 56 4.60 0.66 -6.66
N LEU A 57 5.30 -0.47 -6.66
CA LEU A 57 5.20 -1.54 -5.66
C LEU A 57 6.43 -1.58 -4.77
N GLY A 58 6.28 -2.17 -3.58
CA GLY A 58 7.38 -2.58 -2.73
C GLY A 58 7.90 -3.97 -3.12
N PHE A 59 9.12 -4.28 -2.68
CA PHE A 59 9.72 -5.59 -2.89
C PHE A 59 8.81 -6.74 -2.42
N ASN A 60 8.18 -6.58 -1.24
CA ASN A 60 7.29 -7.57 -0.63
C ASN A 60 6.15 -8.00 -1.55
N GLU A 61 5.56 -7.08 -2.32
CA GLU A 61 4.33 -7.36 -3.07
C GLU A 61 4.56 -8.36 -4.19
N ILE A 62 5.70 -8.30 -4.90
CA ILE A 62 6.06 -9.30 -5.91
C ILE A 62 6.64 -10.56 -5.24
N GLN A 63 7.48 -10.40 -4.21
CA GLN A 63 8.10 -11.54 -3.52
C GLN A 63 7.06 -12.46 -2.84
N LEU A 64 6.01 -11.91 -2.25
CA LEU A 64 4.92 -12.69 -1.65
C LEU A 64 4.11 -13.48 -2.69
N LEU A 65 4.01 -12.96 -3.90
CA LEU A 65 3.32 -13.64 -5.01
C LEU A 65 4.20 -14.74 -5.62
N TYR A 66 5.52 -14.50 -5.66
CA TYR A 66 6.52 -15.40 -6.27
C TYR A 66 7.64 -15.72 -5.27
N PRO A 67 7.38 -16.42 -4.14
CA PRO A 67 8.36 -16.61 -3.06
C PRO A 67 9.61 -17.41 -3.48
N GLY A 68 9.52 -18.21 -4.54
CA GLY A 68 10.65 -18.98 -5.08
C GLY A 68 11.43 -18.29 -6.20
N MET A 69 11.08 -17.05 -6.58
CA MET A 69 11.76 -16.32 -7.64
C MET A 69 13.00 -15.60 -7.08
N ASP A 70 14.15 -15.77 -7.77
CA ASP A 70 15.35 -15.01 -7.42
C ASP A 70 15.11 -13.51 -7.66
N PRO A 71 15.26 -12.65 -6.65
CA PRO A 71 14.97 -11.23 -6.79
C PRO A 71 16.00 -10.46 -7.61
N TRP A 72 17.21 -10.99 -7.80
CA TRP A 72 18.30 -10.35 -8.52
C TRP A 72 18.46 -10.86 -9.94
N ILE A 73 18.16 -12.14 -10.17
CA ILE A 73 18.31 -12.82 -11.46
C ILE A 73 17.04 -13.63 -11.75
N PRO A 74 15.87 -12.96 -11.92
CA PRO A 74 14.63 -13.65 -12.27
C PRO A 74 14.71 -14.15 -13.73
N ASP A 75 13.90 -15.19 -14.05
CA ASP A 75 13.87 -15.79 -15.38
C ASP A 75 13.43 -14.80 -16.45
N SER A 76 14.38 -14.33 -17.28
CA SER A 76 14.09 -13.44 -18.42
C SER A 76 13.15 -14.09 -19.43
N GLY A 77 12.19 -13.33 -19.95
CA GLY A 77 11.14 -13.80 -20.86
C GLY A 77 9.92 -14.39 -20.16
N ARG A 78 9.97 -14.62 -18.85
CA ARG A 78 8.82 -15.07 -18.07
C ARG A 78 7.80 -13.95 -17.92
N CYS A 79 6.52 -14.24 -18.22
CA CYS A 79 5.42 -13.33 -17.92
C CYS A 79 4.96 -13.54 -16.49
N ILE A 80 4.85 -12.44 -15.74
CA ILE A 80 4.41 -12.43 -14.33
C ILE A 80 3.24 -11.47 -14.13
N ASP A 81 2.41 -11.78 -13.13
CA ASP A 81 1.36 -10.89 -12.65
C ASP A 81 1.96 -9.82 -11.75
N ILE A 82 1.52 -8.58 -11.95
CA ILE A 82 1.90 -7.43 -11.16
C ILE A 82 0.70 -7.03 -10.27
N PRO A 83 0.81 -7.14 -8.95
CA PRO A 83 -0.32 -7.01 -8.02
C PRO A 83 -0.69 -5.55 -7.74
N THR A 84 -1.09 -4.80 -8.77
CA THR A 84 -1.53 -3.41 -8.66
C THR A 84 -3.04 -3.27 -8.38
N ARG A 85 -3.58 -4.15 -7.54
CA ARG A 85 -4.97 -4.14 -7.07
C ARG A 85 -5.00 -4.31 -5.55
N TRP A 86 -5.71 -3.41 -4.86
CA TRP A 86 -5.74 -3.37 -3.39
C TRP A 86 -7.17 -3.19 -2.88
N ILE A 87 -7.43 -3.71 -1.68
CA ILE A 87 -8.58 -3.32 -0.85
C ILE A 87 -8.16 -2.13 -0.02
N LEU A 88 -8.95 -1.07 0.01
CA LEU A 88 -8.68 0.09 0.85
C LEU A 88 -8.75 -0.28 2.34
N PRO A 89 -7.87 0.28 3.18
CA PRO A 89 -7.85 0.01 4.61
C PRO A 89 -9.17 0.46 5.28
N PRO A 90 -9.63 -0.23 6.34
CA PRO A 90 -10.90 0.06 7.01
C PRO A 90 -10.76 1.27 7.96
N THR A 91 -10.69 2.46 7.39
CA THR A 91 -10.50 3.73 8.10
C THR A 91 -11.51 4.78 7.64
N ARG A 92 -11.40 6.01 8.18
CA ARG A 92 -12.24 7.14 7.76
C ARG A 92 -11.94 7.65 6.35
N HIS A 93 -10.92 7.11 5.68
CA HIS A 93 -10.47 7.54 4.36
C HIS A 93 -10.20 9.06 4.29
N HIS A 94 -9.44 9.57 5.23
CA HIS A 94 -9.13 10.99 5.33
C HIS A 94 -7.64 11.23 5.64
N GLY A 95 -6.96 12.06 4.84
CA GLY A 95 -5.54 12.33 4.98
C GLY A 95 -4.67 11.12 4.66
N VAL A 96 -3.64 10.89 5.45
CA VAL A 96 -2.66 9.83 5.24
C VAL A 96 -3.00 8.62 6.10
N VAL A 97 -3.17 7.45 5.49
CA VAL A 97 -3.36 6.17 6.18
C VAL A 97 -2.19 5.24 5.85
N ILE A 98 -1.58 4.67 6.87
CA ILE A 98 -0.45 3.74 6.74
C ILE A 98 -0.86 2.40 7.31
N ASN A 99 -0.89 1.36 6.47
CA ASN A 99 -1.16 0.00 6.93
C ASN A 99 0.15 -0.78 7.02
N LEU A 100 0.58 -1.08 8.25
CA LEU A 100 1.90 -1.65 8.52
C LEU A 100 2.09 -3.07 7.95
N PRO A 101 1.15 -4.05 8.11
CA PRO A 101 1.33 -5.39 7.56
C PRO A 101 1.43 -5.43 6.03
N GLU A 102 0.77 -4.49 5.37
CA GLU A 102 0.76 -4.35 3.92
C GLU A 102 2.03 -3.67 3.38
N LEU A 103 2.76 -2.91 4.23
CA LEU A 103 3.86 -2.03 3.84
C LEU A 103 3.43 -0.98 2.81
N ARG A 104 2.25 -0.37 3.04
CA ARG A 104 1.67 0.59 2.09
C ARG A 104 1.06 1.80 2.78
N LEU A 105 1.21 2.96 2.16
CA LEU A 105 0.63 4.25 2.52
C LEU A 105 -0.44 4.61 1.49
N TYR A 106 -1.55 5.15 1.98
CA TYR A 106 -2.64 5.72 1.20
C TYR A 106 -2.82 7.19 1.56
N HIS A 107 -2.99 8.05 0.58
CA HIS A 107 -3.39 9.43 0.81
C HIS A 107 -4.76 9.66 0.17
N PHE A 108 -5.74 9.97 1.00
CA PHE A 108 -7.13 10.12 0.63
C PHE A 108 -7.51 11.58 0.37
N PHE A 109 -8.23 11.82 -0.72
CA PHE A 109 -8.80 13.10 -1.13
C PHE A 109 -10.33 13.02 -1.08
N PRO A 110 -10.97 13.11 0.12
CA PRO A 110 -12.39 12.82 0.28
C PRO A 110 -13.32 13.80 -0.45
N LYS A 111 -12.84 14.99 -0.81
CA LYS A 111 -13.62 15.98 -1.59
C LYS A 111 -13.86 15.57 -3.04
N ILE A 112 -13.05 14.69 -3.57
CA ILE A 112 -13.09 14.23 -4.96
C ILE A 112 -13.14 12.70 -5.09
N ASP A 113 -13.33 11.99 -3.96
CA ASP A 113 -13.38 10.53 -3.87
C ASP A 113 -12.20 9.83 -4.57
N MET A 114 -10.98 10.36 -4.34
CA MET A 114 -9.75 9.84 -4.91
C MET A 114 -8.77 9.43 -3.81
N VAL A 115 -7.94 8.43 -4.12
CA VAL A 115 -6.84 7.97 -3.26
C VAL A 115 -5.59 7.73 -4.10
N THR A 116 -4.44 8.22 -3.63
CA THR A 116 -3.11 7.81 -4.11
C THR A 116 -2.53 6.78 -3.15
N THR A 117 -1.64 5.91 -3.62
CA THR A 117 -1.02 4.89 -2.76
C THR A 117 0.43 4.65 -3.13
N PHE A 118 1.26 4.41 -2.09
CA PHE A 118 2.70 4.27 -2.20
C PHE A 118 3.20 3.11 -1.34
N PRO A 119 4.12 2.27 -1.85
CA PRO A 119 4.82 1.29 -1.04
C PRO A 119 5.76 1.98 -0.06
N ILE A 120 5.96 1.38 1.11
CA ILE A 120 6.78 1.95 2.17
C ILE A 120 7.79 0.94 2.74
N GLY A 121 8.86 1.47 3.34
CA GLY A 121 9.68 0.74 4.29
C GLY A 121 9.34 1.20 5.71
N ILE A 122 9.30 0.28 6.66
CA ILE A 122 8.92 0.54 8.05
C ILE A 122 9.99 0.08 9.05
N GLY A 123 9.75 0.29 10.34
CA GLY A 123 10.62 -0.14 11.41
C GLY A 123 10.88 -1.65 11.40
N ASN A 124 12.11 -2.05 11.72
CA ASN A 124 12.46 -3.46 11.89
C ASN A 124 12.10 -3.97 13.31
N SER A 125 12.29 -5.25 13.56
CA SER A 125 12.10 -5.85 14.88
C SER A 125 12.95 -5.14 15.93
N GLY A 126 12.34 -4.78 17.05
CA GLY A 126 12.95 -3.98 18.13
C GLY A 126 12.92 -2.46 17.88
N TRP A 127 12.49 -2.01 16.69
CA TRP A 127 12.30 -0.60 16.31
C TRP A 127 11.01 -0.43 15.52
N GLU A 128 9.97 -1.09 15.95
CA GLU A 128 8.71 -1.18 15.22
C GLU A 128 8.06 0.20 15.06
N THR A 129 7.46 0.43 13.90
CA THR A 129 6.59 1.59 13.70
C THR A 129 5.33 1.39 14.55
N PRO A 130 4.96 2.34 15.45
CA PRO A 130 3.80 2.19 16.30
C PRO A 130 2.50 2.45 15.54
N VAL A 131 1.40 1.86 16.02
CA VAL A 131 0.04 2.28 15.66
C VAL A 131 -0.23 3.61 16.34
N ALA A 132 -0.71 4.60 15.60
CA ALA A 132 -0.94 5.95 16.11
C ALA A 132 -1.90 6.74 15.20
N THR A 133 -2.49 7.76 15.76
CA THR A 133 -3.22 8.80 15.02
C THR A 133 -2.67 10.17 15.37
N GLY A 134 -2.75 11.11 14.44
CA GLY A 134 -2.26 12.46 14.69
C GLY A 134 -2.33 13.36 13.47
N LYS A 135 -1.43 14.34 13.41
CA LYS A 135 -1.35 15.31 12.32
C LYS A 135 0.10 15.50 11.87
N ILE A 136 0.29 15.89 10.63
CA ILE A 136 1.57 16.36 10.11
C ILE A 136 1.92 17.68 10.81
N THR A 137 3.13 17.76 11.39
CA THR A 137 3.59 18.88 12.19
C THR A 137 4.58 19.80 11.46
N ASP A 138 5.42 19.21 10.61
CA ASP A 138 6.41 19.97 9.86
C ASP A 138 6.73 19.31 8.52
N ARG A 139 7.31 20.08 7.60
CA ARG A 139 7.73 19.65 6.27
C ARG A 139 9.08 20.31 5.94
N LYS A 140 10.07 19.52 5.52
CA LYS A 140 11.41 20.01 5.20
C LYS A 140 11.89 19.53 3.85
N VAL A 141 12.46 20.43 3.08
CA VAL A 141 13.23 20.12 1.87
C VAL A 141 14.70 20.09 2.25
N ASN A 142 15.43 19.12 1.76
CA ASN A 142 16.85 18.93 2.06
C ASN A 142 17.13 18.92 3.59
N PRO A 143 16.50 18.02 4.35
CA PRO A 143 16.66 17.97 5.80
C PRO A 143 18.09 17.58 6.19
N VAL A 144 18.59 18.13 7.28
CA VAL A 144 19.72 17.56 8.00
C VAL A 144 19.21 16.36 8.80
N TRP A 145 19.84 15.21 8.68
CA TRP A 145 19.54 14.10 9.59
C TRP A 145 20.31 14.25 10.89
N VAL A 146 19.60 14.59 11.96
CA VAL A 146 20.16 14.59 13.31
C VAL A 146 20.05 13.16 13.86
N VAL A 147 21.18 12.51 14.10
CA VAL A 147 21.23 11.12 14.57
C VAL A 147 20.64 11.04 15.99
N PRO A 148 19.57 10.22 16.19
CA PRO A 148 19.02 9.99 17.52
C PRO A 148 20.09 9.58 18.53
N LYS A 149 19.98 10.03 19.77
CA LYS A 149 21.00 9.76 20.81
C LYS A 149 21.28 8.27 20.95
N SER A 150 20.27 7.42 20.89
CA SER A 150 20.36 5.96 20.93
C SER A 150 21.16 5.33 19.79
N LEU A 151 21.33 6.03 18.67
CA LEU A 151 22.03 5.53 17.48
C LEU A 151 23.43 6.12 17.30
N ARG A 152 23.81 7.16 18.07
CA ARG A 152 25.11 7.85 17.90
C ARG A 152 26.30 6.95 18.09
N GLN A 153 26.23 6.02 19.05
CA GLN A 153 27.30 5.05 19.27
C GLN A 153 27.49 4.12 18.06
N LYS A 154 26.39 3.71 17.43
CA LYS A 154 26.40 2.85 16.23
C LYS A 154 26.97 3.56 15.00
N TYR A 155 26.63 4.83 14.81
CA TYR A 155 26.99 5.57 13.59
C TYR A 155 28.29 6.36 13.72
N GLY A 156 28.73 6.72 14.92
CA GLY A 156 29.98 7.46 15.17
C GLY A 156 29.91 8.95 14.85
N PHE A 157 28.72 9.49 14.49
CA PHE A 157 28.53 10.91 14.18
C PHE A 157 27.18 11.43 14.70
N ILE A 158 27.04 12.77 14.78
CA ILE A 158 25.87 13.44 15.36
C ILE A 158 24.83 13.81 14.30
N SER A 159 25.26 14.11 13.08
CA SER A 159 24.37 14.51 11.99
C SER A 159 24.96 14.21 10.63
N VAL A 160 24.08 14.11 9.63
CA VAL A 160 24.43 14.03 8.21
C VAL A 160 23.80 15.22 7.49
N PRO A 161 24.58 16.02 6.76
CA PRO A 161 24.05 17.16 5.99
C PRO A 161 23.17 16.68 4.84
N PRO A 162 22.39 17.58 4.21
CA PRO A 162 21.70 17.27 2.96
C PRO A 162 22.66 16.74 1.88
N GLY A 163 22.23 15.73 1.15
CA GLY A 163 23.05 15.14 0.08
C GLY A 163 22.64 13.70 -0.23
N PRO A 164 23.36 13.05 -1.18
CA PRO A 164 23.05 11.70 -1.63
C PRO A 164 23.20 10.64 -0.52
N ASP A 165 24.06 10.89 0.46
CA ASP A 165 24.31 9.97 1.57
C ASP A 165 23.36 10.16 2.75
N ASN A 166 22.48 11.17 2.69
CA ASN A 166 21.52 11.44 3.75
C ASN A 166 20.40 10.38 3.73
N PRO A 167 20.22 9.58 4.81
CA PRO A 167 19.21 8.53 4.85
C PRO A 167 17.77 9.03 4.84
N LEU A 168 17.52 10.32 5.11
CA LEU A 168 16.21 10.93 5.00
C LEU A 168 15.83 11.28 3.55
N GLY A 169 16.81 11.28 2.62
CA GLY A 169 16.59 11.74 1.25
C GLY A 169 16.30 13.24 1.19
N LYS A 170 15.60 13.66 0.12
CA LYS A 170 15.35 15.06 -0.20
C LYS A 170 14.19 15.69 0.59
N TYR A 171 13.25 14.90 1.08
CA TYR A 171 12.02 15.39 1.71
C TYR A 171 11.74 14.67 3.03
N TRP A 172 11.29 15.45 4.01
CA TRP A 172 10.82 15.02 5.32
C TRP A 172 9.42 15.57 5.59
N VAL A 173 8.54 14.72 6.11
CA VAL A 173 7.20 15.05 6.61
C VAL A 173 7.12 14.57 8.05
N GLY A 174 7.19 15.50 9.00
CA GLY A 174 7.14 15.19 10.44
C GLY A 174 5.73 14.85 10.91
N LEU A 175 5.63 13.89 11.81
CA LEU A 175 4.38 13.47 12.43
C LEU A 175 4.27 14.04 13.84
N SER A 176 3.06 14.22 14.37
CA SER A 176 2.81 14.57 15.77
C SER A 176 3.11 13.42 16.73
N LEU A 177 4.01 12.54 16.35
CA LEU A 177 4.57 11.44 17.09
C LEU A 177 6.07 11.71 17.22
N ASP A 178 6.54 11.87 18.47
CA ASP A 178 7.90 12.34 18.73
C ASP A 178 8.98 11.46 18.09
N GLY A 179 9.83 12.08 17.29
CA GLY A 179 10.92 11.41 16.57
C GLY A 179 10.50 10.64 15.30
N TYR A 180 9.21 10.62 14.93
CA TYR A 180 8.72 9.90 13.75
C TYR A 180 8.40 10.83 12.58
N GLY A 181 8.62 10.33 11.39
CA GLY A 181 8.28 11.02 10.15
C GLY A 181 8.20 10.09 8.95
N ILE A 182 7.71 10.65 7.86
CA ILE A 182 7.69 10.04 6.53
C ILE A 182 8.76 10.74 5.70
N HIS A 183 9.66 10.00 5.09
CA HIS A 183 10.78 10.59 4.38
C HIS A 183 11.24 9.76 3.19
N GLY A 184 12.10 10.32 2.36
CA GLY A 184 12.76 9.61 1.27
C GLY A 184 13.78 8.59 1.77
N THR A 185 14.65 8.16 0.88
CA THR A 185 15.73 7.23 1.23
C THR A 185 16.88 7.35 0.23
N ASN A 186 18.10 7.11 0.71
CA ASN A 186 19.27 6.85 -0.14
C ASN A 186 19.40 5.35 -0.50
N ILE A 187 18.52 4.51 0.06
CA ILE A 187 18.52 3.05 -0.12
C ILE A 187 17.15 2.59 -0.64
N PRO A 188 16.82 2.82 -1.92
CA PRO A 188 15.48 2.53 -2.45
C PRO A 188 15.08 1.05 -2.43
N TRP A 189 16.02 0.12 -2.48
CA TRP A 189 15.74 -1.32 -2.35
C TRP A 189 15.24 -1.75 -0.96
N GLY A 190 15.22 -0.84 0.01
CA GLY A 190 14.60 -1.05 1.32
C GLY A 190 13.07 -0.85 1.33
N ILE A 191 12.46 -0.38 0.25
CA ILE A 191 11.01 -0.22 0.16
C ILE A 191 10.33 -1.58 -0.02
N GLY A 192 9.27 -1.81 0.76
CA GLY A 192 8.64 -3.13 0.91
C GLY A 192 9.36 -4.02 1.92
N ARG A 193 10.10 -3.44 2.88
CA ARG A 193 10.87 -4.19 3.90
C ARG A 193 10.82 -3.52 5.26
N LEU A 194 11.16 -4.28 6.29
CA LEU A 194 11.36 -3.81 7.66
C LEU A 194 12.83 -3.38 7.81
N VAL A 195 13.13 -2.09 7.65
CA VAL A 195 14.50 -1.61 7.46
C VAL A 195 14.84 -0.31 8.21
N SER A 196 13.86 0.29 8.87
CA SER A 196 14.07 1.56 9.57
C SER A 196 14.18 1.38 11.09
N HIS A 197 14.44 2.48 11.79
CA HIS A 197 14.35 2.57 13.25
C HIS A 197 12.99 3.23 13.64
N GLY A 198 11.90 2.84 12.93
CA GLY A 198 10.54 3.26 13.20
C GLY A 198 9.95 4.27 12.21
N CYS A 199 10.75 5.13 11.59
CA CYS A 199 10.28 6.06 10.57
C CYS A 199 9.82 5.33 9.29
N ILE A 200 8.96 6.01 8.52
CA ILE A 200 8.36 5.50 7.28
C ILE A 200 9.18 5.99 6.09
N ARG A 201 9.68 5.07 5.27
CA ARG A 201 10.49 5.38 4.08
C ARG A 201 9.67 5.21 2.81
N LEU A 202 9.81 6.16 1.88
CA LEU A 202 9.27 6.08 0.52
C LEU A 202 10.40 6.11 -0.51
N TYR A 203 10.11 5.65 -1.72
CA TYR A 203 10.97 5.93 -2.88
C TYR A 203 11.18 7.44 -3.03
N PRO A 204 12.35 7.90 -3.54
CA PRO A 204 12.64 9.33 -3.72
C PRO A 204 11.59 10.06 -4.57
N GLU A 205 11.08 9.42 -5.60
CA GLU A 205 10.00 9.93 -6.46
C GLU A 205 8.65 9.98 -5.75
N HIS A 206 8.33 9.01 -4.91
CA HIS A 206 7.05 8.94 -4.19
C HIS A 206 6.95 9.94 -3.05
N ILE A 207 8.05 10.14 -2.29
CA ILE A 207 8.04 11.18 -1.25
C ILE A 207 7.93 12.58 -1.85
N ALA A 208 8.47 12.80 -3.05
CA ALA A 208 8.33 14.08 -3.74
C ALA A 208 6.86 14.38 -4.09
N LEU A 209 6.11 13.38 -4.53
CA LEU A 209 4.66 13.48 -4.80
C LEU A 209 3.88 13.70 -3.51
N LEU A 210 4.04 12.83 -2.51
CA LEU A 210 3.36 12.97 -1.22
C LEU A 210 3.63 14.32 -0.57
N PHE A 211 4.87 14.81 -0.65
CA PHE A 211 5.26 16.12 -0.10
C PHE A 211 4.48 17.27 -0.73
N GLN A 212 4.13 17.21 -2.00
CA GLN A 212 3.31 18.23 -2.68
C GLN A 212 1.84 18.14 -2.27
N GLU A 213 1.34 16.94 -1.97
CA GLU A 213 -0.06 16.67 -1.69
C GLU A 213 -0.46 16.96 -0.24
N VAL A 214 0.47 16.83 0.73
CA VAL A 214 0.16 16.99 2.17
C VAL A 214 0.59 18.37 2.68
N CYS A 215 -0.13 18.87 3.70
CA CYS A 215 0.17 20.13 4.40
C CYS A 215 0.34 19.87 5.91
N VAL A 216 0.95 20.83 6.63
CA VAL A 216 0.89 20.86 8.10
C VAL A 216 -0.56 20.90 8.53
N GLY A 217 -0.92 20.04 9.49
CA GLY A 217 -2.30 19.82 9.93
C GLY A 217 -3.04 18.68 9.20
N THR A 218 -2.51 18.15 8.07
CA THR A 218 -3.07 16.94 7.45
C THR A 218 -3.10 15.80 8.46
N PRO A 219 -4.26 15.15 8.71
CA PRO A 219 -4.35 14.03 9.63
C PRO A 219 -3.61 12.81 9.10
N PHE A 220 -3.07 12.01 10.01
CA PHE A 220 -2.56 10.68 9.67
C PHE A 220 -3.13 9.61 10.62
N GLU A 221 -3.18 8.39 10.12
CA GLU A 221 -3.55 7.19 10.84
C GLU A 221 -2.61 6.06 10.47
N ILE A 222 -1.91 5.48 11.44
CA ILE A 222 -1.08 4.28 11.30
C ILE A 222 -1.84 3.13 11.90
N ILE A 223 -2.19 2.14 11.10
CA ILE A 223 -2.97 0.98 11.50
C ILE A 223 -2.18 -0.32 11.33
N TYR A 224 -2.69 -1.37 11.96
CA TYR A 224 -2.19 -2.73 11.85
C TYR A 224 -3.31 -3.69 11.46
N GLU A 225 -3.64 -3.75 10.16
CA GLU A 225 -4.72 -4.59 9.65
C GLU A 225 -4.21 -5.52 8.54
N PRO A 226 -3.83 -6.76 8.88
CA PRO A 226 -3.33 -7.72 7.91
C PRO A 226 -4.43 -8.36 7.05
N VAL A 227 -5.71 -8.27 7.46
CA VAL A 227 -6.85 -8.86 6.76
C VAL A 227 -7.83 -7.78 6.33
N LYS A 228 -7.75 -7.36 5.09
CA LYS A 228 -8.68 -6.38 4.53
C LYS A 228 -9.83 -7.05 3.80
N ILE A 229 -11.04 -6.52 3.97
CA ILE A 229 -12.27 -7.00 3.33
C ILE A 229 -12.85 -5.83 2.55
N GLY A 230 -13.21 -6.07 1.29
CA GLY A 230 -13.74 -5.03 0.42
C GLY A 230 -14.83 -5.53 -0.51
N VAL A 231 -15.59 -4.57 -1.03
CA VAL A 231 -16.66 -4.84 -1.99
C VAL A 231 -16.38 -4.05 -3.28
N LYS A 232 -16.62 -4.70 -4.42
CA LYS A 232 -16.61 -4.08 -5.74
C LYS A 232 -17.63 -4.75 -6.64
N ASP A 233 -18.53 -3.96 -7.22
CA ASP A 233 -19.55 -4.42 -8.14
C ASP A 233 -20.38 -5.60 -7.56
N GLY A 234 -20.75 -5.51 -6.28
CA GLY A 234 -21.48 -6.54 -5.55
C GLY A 234 -20.68 -7.79 -5.18
N ASN A 235 -19.43 -7.89 -5.57
CA ASN A 235 -18.53 -8.99 -5.18
C ASN A 235 -17.77 -8.66 -3.91
N ILE A 236 -17.60 -9.66 -3.05
CA ILE A 236 -16.85 -9.57 -1.79
C ILE A 236 -15.44 -10.10 -2.04
N PHE A 237 -14.44 -9.33 -1.61
CA PHE A 237 -13.02 -9.67 -1.71
C PHE A 237 -12.37 -9.68 -0.33
N ILE A 238 -11.36 -10.53 -0.17
CA ILE A 238 -10.44 -10.55 0.96
C ILE A 238 -9.01 -10.38 0.46
N GLU A 239 -8.21 -9.63 1.19
CA GLU A 239 -6.79 -9.43 0.96
C GLU A 239 -6.05 -9.71 2.26
N VAL A 240 -5.07 -10.60 2.23
CA VAL A 240 -4.38 -11.07 3.43
C VAL A 240 -2.89 -10.88 3.28
N HIS A 241 -2.29 -10.18 4.24
CA HIS A 241 -0.86 -9.95 4.36
C HIS A 241 -0.25 -10.73 5.53
N PRO A 242 1.06 -10.98 5.54
CA PRO A 242 1.75 -11.53 6.71
C PRO A 242 1.60 -10.64 7.94
N ASP A 243 1.53 -11.26 9.11
CA ASP A 243 1.61 -10.55 10.40
C ASP A 243 3.06 -10.19 10.70
N VAL A 244 3.56 -9.11 10.10
CA VAL A 244 4.98 -8.72 10.06
C VAL A 244 5.61 -8.44 11.44
N TYR A 245 4.78 -8.15 12.46
CA TYR A 245 5.24 -7.91 13.84
C TYR A 245 4.71 -8.94 14.85
N GLY A 246 3.99 -9.98 14.39
CA GLY A 246 3.45 -11.02 15.27
C GLY A 246 2.38 -10.53 16.23
N ARG A 247 1.55 -9.54 15.83
CA ARG A 247 0.54 -8.92 16.70
C ARG A 247 -0.82 -9.61 16.67
N ILE A 248 -1.05 -10.53 15.73
CA ILE A 248 -2.32 -11.22 15.56
C ILE A 248 -2.14 -12.71 15.87
N PRO A 249 -2.40 -13.15 17.09
CA PRO A 249 -2.15 -14.54 17.50
C PRO A 249 -2.92 -15.59 16.68
N ASP A 250 -4.11 -15.24 16.18
CA ASP A 250 -4.95 -16.11 15.36
C ASP A 250 -5.57 -15.30 14.20
N MET A 251 -4.93 -15.38 13.04
CA MET A 251 -5.37 -14.74 11.80
C MET A 251 -6.75 -15.24 11.33
N ALA A 252 -7.09 -16.50 11.60
CA ALA A 252 -8.38 -17.06 11.22
C ALA A 252 -9.51 -16.52 12.10
N ALA A 253 -9.28 -16.44 13.42
CA ALA A 253 -10.24 -15.82 14.34
C ALA A 253 -10.41 -14.32 14.06
N HIS A 254 -9.30 -13.60 13.76
CA HIS A 254 -9.32 -12.20 13.36
C HIS A 254 -10.17 -11.99 12.09
N SER A 255 -9.89 -12.74 11.03
CA SER A 255 -10.67 -12.70 9.78
C SER A 255 -12.15 -12.99 9.99
N ARG A 256 -12.47 -14.06 10.77
CA ARG A 256 -13.84 -14.43 11.10
C ARG A 256 -14.59 -13.31 11.81
N ARG A 257 -13.96 -12.68 12.80
CA ARG A 257 -14.53 -11.55 13.54
C ARG A 257 -14.86 -10.41 12.58
N ARG A 258 -13.89 -9.98 11.73
CA ARG A 258 -14.08 -8.90 10.76
C ARG A 258 -15.23 -9.18 9.78
N LEU A 259 -15.30 -10.39 9.23
CA LEU A 259 -16.37 -10.81 8.33
C LEU A 259 -17.75 -10.81 8.99
N LYS A 260 -17.82 -11.19 10.29
CA LYS A 260 -19.07 -11.15 11.07
C LYS A 260 -19.50 -9.73 11.40
N GLU A 261 -18.58 -8.88 11.82
CA GLU A 261 -18.83 -7.44 12.11
C GLU A 261 -19.39 -6.72 10.88
N MET A 262 -18.93 -7.08 9.68
CA MET A 262 -19.44 -6.57 8.41
C MET A 262 -20.73 -7.26 7.92
N GLY A 263 -21.26 -8.25 8.62
CA GLY A 263 -22.45 -9.01 8.21
C GLY A 263 -22.24 -9.91 6.97
N LEU A 264 -20.99 -10.21 6.60
CA LEU A 264 -20.64 -10.88 5.36
C LEU A 264 -20.41 -12.39 5.53
N TRP A 265 -20.41 -12.91 6.75
CA TRP A 265 -20.02 -14.30 7.06
C TRP A 265 -20.82 -15.37 6.31
N SER A 266 -22.12 -15.16 6.08
CA SER A 266 -23.00 -16.08 5.37
C SER A 266 -22.93 -15.97 3.83
N SER A 267 -22.27 -14.92 3.32
CA SER A 267 -22.23 -14.59 1.88
C SER A 267 -20.90 -14.93 1.21
N ILE A 268 -20.06 -15.73 1.90
CA ILE A 268 -18.69 -16.02 1.45
C ILE A 268 -18.41 -17.52 1.40
N SER A 269 -17.40 -17.90 0.60
CA SER A 269 -16.79 -19.24 0.61
C SER A 269 -15.72 -19.31 1.70
N HIS A 270 -15.99 -20.05 2.76
CA HIS A 270 -15.04 -20.25 3.86
C HIS A 270 -13.77 -20.98 3.43
N GLU A 271 -13.84 -21.83 2.43
CA GLU A 271 -12.68 -22.52 1.84
C GLU A 271 -11.74 -21.52 1.14
N VAL A 272 -12.29 -20.61 0.33
CA VAL A 272 -11.49 -19.58 -0.35
C VAL A 272 -10.85 -18.63 0.67
N VAL A 273 -11.57 -18.26 1.74
CA VAL A 273 -11.01 -17.47 2.86
C VAL A 273 -9.85 -18.23 3.53
N LYS A 274 -10.03 -19.51 3.85
CA LYS A 274 -8.96 -20.34 4.44
C LYS A 274 -7.73 -20.38 3.54
N ASN A 275 -7.90 -20.56 2.23
CA ASN A 275 -6.81 -20.56 1.26
C ASN A 275 -6.09 -19.20 1.19
N ALA A 276 -6.82 -18.07 1.24
CA ALA A 276 -6.22 -16.74 1.29
C ALA A 276 -5.40 -16.51 2.57
N LEU A 277 -5.91 -16.97 3.72
CA LEU A 277 -5.22 -16.92 5.01
C LEU A 277 -3.94 -17.77 5.06
N GLN A 278 -3.91 -18.88 4.31
CA GLN A 278 -2.69 -19.70 4.20
C GLN A 278 -1.66 -19.09 3.27
N LYS A 279 -2.09 -18.46 2.17
CA LYS A 279 -1.19 -17.87 1.17
C LYS A 279 -0.59 -16.55 1.62
N GLN A 280 -1.35 -15.69 2.28
CA GLN A 280 -0.94 -14.35 2.77
C GLN A 280 -0.14 -13.56 1.72
N ASN A 281 -0.57 -13.61 0.46
CA ASN A 281 0.18 -13.07 -0.68
C ASN A 281 -0.22 -11.63 -1.07
N GLY A 282 -1.06 -10.96 -0.26
CA GLY A 282 -1.42 -9.57 -0.46
C GLY A 282 -2.28 -9.27 -1.69
N ILE A 283 -2.89 -10.31 -2.30
CA ILE A 283 -3.76 -10.12 -3.48
C ILE A 283 -5.23 -10.19 -3.08
N PRO A 284 -6.07 -9.22 -3.48
CA PRO A 284 -7.51 -9.32 -3.32
C PRO A 284 -8.10 -10.53 -4.06
N VAL A 285 -8.68 -11.47 -3.33
CA VAL A 285 -9.33 -12.67 -3.84
C VAL A 285 -10.83 -12.55 -3.64
N ARG A 286 -11.63 -12.84 -4.69
CA ARG A 286 -13.08 -12.89 -4.58
C ARG A 286 -13.49 -14.08 -3.71
N VAL A 287 -14.24 -13.82 -2.64
CA VAL A 287 -14.71 -14.83 -1.68
C VAL A 287 -16.21 -15.02 -1.68
N GLY A 288 -16.96 -14.12 -2.31
CA GLY A 288 -18.43 -14.21 -2.35
C GLY A 288 -19.07 -13.08 -3.13
N CYS A 289 -20.37 -12.93 -2.96
CA CYS A 289 -21.14 -11.83 -3.51
C CYS A 289 -22.24 -11.40 -2.51
N LEU A 290 -22.60 -10.12 -2.56
CA LEU A 290 -23.73 -9.60 -1.81
C LEU A 290 -25.02 -10.20 -2.34
N MET A 291 -25.92 -10.66 -1.46
CA MET A 291 -27.28 -11.06 -1.85
C MET A 291 -28.06 -9.83 -2.31
N LYS A 292 -28.85 -9.95 -3.38
CA LYS A 292 -29.74 -8.88 -3.86
C LYS A 292 -30.69 -8.48 -2.72
N GLY A 293 -30.56 -7.27 -2.18
CA GLY A 293 -31.42 -6.73 -1.14
C GLY A 293 -30.73 -6.43 0.22
N GLY A 294 -29.45 -6.70 0.38
CA GLY A 294 -28.69 -6.34 1.57
C GLY A 294 -27.92 -5.04 1.36
N ASP A 295 -28.39 -3.94 1.95
CA ASP A 295 -27.55 -2.74 2.15
C ASP A 295 -26.43 -3.11 3.13
N VAL A 296 -25.21 -3.21 2.62
CA VAL A 296 -24.03 -3.30 3.48
C VAL A 296 -23.72 -1.89 3.99
N SER A 297 -24.18 -1.60 5.19
CA SER A 297 -23.67 -0.45 5.95
C SER A 297 -22.21 -0.75 6.27
N ILE A 298 -21.28 -0.25 5.45
CA ILE A 298 -19.89 -0.10 5.84
C ILE A 298 -19.88 1.01 6.90
N THR A 299 -20.17 0.65 8.14
CA THR A 299 -20.07 1.56 9.26
C THR A 299 -18.63 1.99 9.36
N ARG A 300 -18.41 3.29 9.16
CA ARG A 300 -17.20 4.01 9.50
C ARG A 300 -17.14 4.07 11.02
N GLU A 301 -16.81 2.96 11.67
CA GLU A 301 -16.69 2.95 13.12
C GLU A 301 -15.56 3.86 13.55
N ALA A 302 -15.98 4.89 14.30
CA ALA A 302 -15.09 5.66 15.11
C ALA A 302 -14.62 4.75 16.25
N SER A 303 -13.37 4.31 16.25
CA SER A 303 -12.74 3.86 17.47
C SER A 303 -12.62 5.07 18.39
N ASN A 304 -13.53 5.15 19.38
CA ASN A 304 -13.29 5.90 20.59
C ASN A 304 -12.24 5.11 21.38
N ILE A 305 -11.00 5.54 21.35
CA ILE A 305 -10.03 5.47 22.45
C ILE A 305 -9.00 6.57 22.17
#